data_f716a183e71f565f2f284af256f17324
#
_entry.id   f716a183e71f565f2f284af256f17324
#
_cell.length_a   1.000
_cell.length_b   1.000
_cell.length_c   1.000
_cell.angle_alpha   90.00
_cell.angle_beta   90.00
_cell.angle_gamma   90.00
#
_symmetry.space_group_name_H-M   'P 1'
#
loop_
_entity.id
_entity.type
_entity.pdbx_description
1 polymer ?
#
loop_
_entity_poly.entity_id
_entity_poly.type
_entity_poly.pdbx_seq_one_letter_code
_entity_poly.pdbx_strand_id
1 'polypeptide(L)'
;MKNSLIILILLALGLPAHAEQAVTLIRVLKAEHKLQLLSGKKRLYEFHAAFGDNPVGHKRQEGDERTPEGRYQIDARNPNSAYYKSLRISYPNARDRAAAQARGVRPGGLIMIHGQKNGYGHLAGITQRTNWTNGCIALRDEEMEIVWQQVSVGTPIEILP
;
A
#
# COMPACT_ATOMS: atom_id res chain seq x y z
N MET A 1 39.52 62.81 -0.57
CA MET A 1 39.24 61.61 0.19
C MET A 1 38.12 60.86 -0.58
N LYS A 2 38.43 59.73 -1.25
CA LYS A 2 37.46 58.97 -2.09
C LYS A 2 37.04 57.75 -1.27
N ASN A 3 35.76 57.72 -0.85
CA ASN A 3 35.18 56.57 -0.17
C ASN A 3 34.73 55.56 -1.22
N SER A 4 35.45 54.44 -1.33
CA SER A 4 35.00 53.28 -2.13
C SER A 4 34.04 52.43 -1.31
N LEU A 5 32.79 52.38 -1.76
CA LEU A 5 31.73 51.53 -1.22
C LEU A 5 31.86 50.15 -1.87
N ILE A 6 32.31 49.16 -1.05
CA ILE A 6 32.37 47.74 -1.48
C ILE A 6 30.98 47.17 -1.27
N ILE A 7 30.27 46.87 -2.35
CA ILE A 7 28.98 46.13 -2.34
C ILE A 7 29.30 44.64 -2.31
N LEU A 8 29.06 43.99 -1.17
CA LEU A 8 29.18 42.55 -0.99
C LEU A 8 27.91 41.88 -1.54
N ILE A 9 28.00 41.30 -2.72
CA ILE A 9 26.91 40.52 -3.30
C ILE A 9 26.92 39.13 -2.67
N LEU A 10 26.00 38.88 -1.74
CA LEU A 10 25.76 37.51 -1.21
C LEU A 10 25.03 36.68 -2.31
N LEU A 11 25.77 35.82 -3.01
CA LEU A 11 25.18 34.76 -3.82
C LEU A 11 24.53 33.71 -2.88
N ALA A 12 23.22 33.75 -2.73
CA ALA A 12 22.46 32.67 -2.10
C ALA A 12 22.44 31.46 -3.04
N LEU A 13 23.33 30.50 -2.82
CA LEU A 13 23.27 29.18 -3.45
C LEU A 13 22.00 28.46 -2.94
N GLY A 14 20.91 28.60 -3.68
CA GLY A 14 19.70 27.83 -3.46
C GLY A 14 20.01 26.32 -3.69
N LEU A 15 20.08 25.55 -2.62
CA LEU A 15 20.11 24.09 -2.72
C LEU A 15 18.83 23.62 -3.45
N PRO A 16 18.94 22.76 -4.46
CA PRO A 16 17.74 22.23 -5.12
C PRO A 16 16.96 21.44 -4.04
N ALA A 17 15.75 21.92 -3.74
CA ALA A 17 14.80 21.14 -2.95
C ALA A 17 14.55 19.84 -3.73
N HIS A 18 15.04 18.70 -3.19
CA HIS A 18 14.65 17.39 -3.70
C HIS A 18 13.15 17.27 -3.50
N ALA A 19 12.37 17.51 -4.55
CA ALA A 19 10.95 17.21 -4.53
C ALA A 19 10.83 15.71 -4.27
N GLU A 20 10.29 15.35 -3.10
CA GLU A 20 10.00 13.98 -2.74
C GLU A 20 9.12 13.37 -3.84
N GLN A 21 9.60 12.28 -4.46
CA GLN A 21 8.90 11.68 -5.59
C GLN A 21 7.59 11.05 -5.10
N ALA A 22 6.45 11.64 -5.47
CA ALA A 22 5.14 11.15 -5.08
C ALA A 22 4.88 9.73 -5.60
N VAL A 23 4.30 8.88 -4.76
CA VAL A 23 3.84 7.54 -5.16
C VAL A 23 2.65 7.69 -6.12
N THR A 24 2.79 7.11 -7.31
CA THR A 24 1.76 7.13 -8.37
C THR A 24 1.09 5.78 -8.58
N LEU A 25 1.66 4.70 -8.05
CA LEU A 25 1.13 3.34 -8.16
C LEU A 25 1.65 2.47 -7.00
N ILE A 26 0.76 1.67 -6.44
CA ILE A 26 1.11 0.52 -5.60
C ILE A 26 1.07 -0.72 -6.49
N ARG A 27 2.13 -1.51 -6.51
CA ARG A 27 2.14 -2.81 -7.18
C ARG A 27 2.34 -3.92 -6.16
N VAL A 28 1.48 -4.92 -6.24
CA VAL A 28 1.54 -6.11 -5.40
C VAL A 28 1.83 -7.31 -6.29
N LEU A 29 2.86 -8.08 -5.94
CA LEU A 29 3.28 -9.31 -6.62
C LEU A 29 3.08 -10.47 -5.64
N LYS A 30 1.94 -11.16 -5.76
CA LYS A 30 1.53 -12.17 -4.77
C LYS A 30 2.49 -13.35 -4.70
N ALA A 31 2.90 -13.88 -5.86
CA ALA A 31 3.85 -14.99 -5.93
C ALA A 31 5.24 -14.65 -5.36
N GLU A 32 5.61 -13.38 -5.37
CA GLU A 32 6.89 -12.91 -4.84
C GLU A 32 6.81 -12.40 -3.39
N HIS A 33 5.61 -12.39 -2.79
CA HIS A 33 5.36 -11.79 -1.49
C HIS A 33 5.84 -10.34 -1.38
N LYS A 34 5.56 -9.50 -2.40
CA LYS A 34 6.05 -8.13 -2.47
C LYS A 34 4.93 -7.11 -2.61
N LEU A 35 5.12 -5.99 -1.92
CA LEU A 35 4.42 -4.73 -2.16
C LEU A 35 5.44 -3.67 -2.54
N GLN A 36 5.22 -2.99 -3.67
CA GLN A 36 6.09 -1.96 -4.21
C GLN A 36 5.35 -0.63 -4.26
N LEU A 37 6.01 0.46 -3.87
CA LEU A 37 5.57 1.82 -4.12
C LEU A 37 6.36 2.40 -5.29
N LEU A 38 5.66 2.88 -6.31
CA LEU A 38 6.25 3.34 -7.57
C LEU A 38 5.94 4.82 -7.83
N SER A 39 6.90 5.54 -8.39
CA SER A 39 6.72 6.84 -9.04
C SER A 39 7.00 6.69 -10.53
N GLY A 40 5.94 6.66 -11.35
CA GLY A 40 6.06 6.25 -12.75
C GLY A 40 6.65 4.84 -12.87
N LYS A 41 7.81 4.72 -13.52
CA LYS A 41 8.52 3.43 -13.67
C LYS A 41 9.55 3.17 -12.55
N LYS A 42 9.84 4.16 -11.71
CA LYS A 42 10.84 4.04 -10.65
C LYS A 42 10.22 3.42 -9.40
N ARG A 43 10.83 2.33 -8.89
CA ARG A 43 10.50 1.77 -7.59
C ARG A 43 11.14 2.60 -6.49
N LEU A 44 10.31 3.18 -5.61
CA LEU A 44 10.74 3.96 -4.45
C LEU A 44 10.96 3.05 -3.23
N TYR A 45 10.01 2.11 -2.99
CA TYR A 45 10.05 1.18 -1.87
C TYR A 45 9.61 -0.21 -2.30
N GLU A 46 10.11 -1.21 -1.60
CA GLU A 46 9.68 -2.61 -1.72
C GLU A 46 9.65 -3.24 -0.34
N PHE A 47 8.54 -3.91 -0.01
CA PHE A 47 8.29 -4.53 1.27
C PHE A 47 7.88 -5.98 1.08
N HIS A 48 8.18 -6.82 2.07
CA HIS A 48 7.62 -8.16 2.13
C HIS A 48 6.17 -8.10 2.62
N ALA A 49 5.24 -8.75 1.90
CA ALA A 49 3.83 -8.76 2.23
C ALA A 49 3.30 -10.17 2.44
N ALA A 50 2.46 -10.33 3.48
CA ALA A 50 1.65 -11.52 3.68
C ALA A 50 0.23 -11.28 3.16
N PHE A 51 -0.42 -12.34 2.69
CA PHE A 51 -1.72 -12.29 2.03
C PHE A 51 -2.76 -13.16 2.74
N GLY A 52 -3.90 -13.36 2.08
CA GLY A 52 -4.91 -14.32 2.50
C GLY A 52 -4.35 -15.73 2.56
N ASP A 53 -4.85 -16.56 3.47
CA ASP A 53 -4.35 -17.92 3.73
C ASP A 53 -4.49 -18.85 2.51
N ASN A 54 -5.40 -18.52 1.59
CA ASN A 54 -5.50 -19.13 0.27
C ASN A 54 -4.95 -18.18 -0.82
N PRO A 55 -3.61 -18.09 -1.02
CA PRO A 55 -3.00 -17.00 -1.78
C PRO A 55 -3.18 -17.11 -3.31
N VAL A 56 -3.49 -18.29 -3.83
CA VAL A 56 -3.48 -18.55 -5.28
C VAL A 56 -4.80 -18.13 -5.93
N GLY A 57 -4.70 -17.26 -6.93
CA GLY A 57 -5.82 -16.81 -7.72
C GLY A 57 -6.58 -15.63 -7.12
N HIS A 58 -7.49 -15.11 -7.93
CA HIS A 58 -8.31 -13.95 -7.60
C HIS A 58 -9.39 -14.28 -6.55
N LYS A 59 -9.68 -13.33 -5.64
CA LYS A 59 -10.81 -13.39 -4.71
C LYS A 59 -12.14 -13.43 -5.47
N ARG A 60 -12.98 -14.41 -5.15
CA ARG A 60 -14.24 -14.66 -5.86
C ARG A 60 -15.49 -14.56 -5.00
N GLN A 61 -15.36 -14.77 -3.70
CA GLN A 61 -16.48 -14.75 -2.75
C GLN A 61 -16.00 -14.45 -1.34
N GLU A 62 -16.94 -14.05 -0.50
CA GLU A 62 -16.69 -13.88 0.93
C GLU A 62 -16.24 -15.21 1.56
N GLY A 63 -15.22 -15.15 2.43
CA GLY A 63 -14.71 -16.33 3.14
C GLY A 63 -13.78 -17.23 2.33
N ASP A 64 -13.43 -16.89 1.08
CA ASP A 64 -12.49 -17.69 0.27
C ASP A 64 -11.02 -17.49 0.64
N GLU A 65 -10.75 -16.57 1.58
CA GLU A 65 -9.41 -16.24 2.11
C GLU A 65 -8.41 -15.81 1.05
N ARG A 66 -8.89 -15.37 -0.12
CA ARG A 66 -8.06 -14.90 -1.23
C ARG A 66 -7.90 -13.39 -1.20
N THR A 67 -6.71 -12.93 -1.56
CA THR A 67 -6.46 -11.53 -1.91
C THR A 67 -6.88 -11.32 -3.37
N PRO A 68 -7.66 -10.25 -3.67
CA PRO A 68 -8.10 -9.98 -5.04
C PRO A 68 -6.91 -9.70 -5.96
N GLU A 69 -7.07 -10.04 -7.25
CA GLU A 69 -6.15 -9.68 -8.32
C GLU A 69 -6.84 -8.71 -9.27
N GLY A 70 -6.08 -7.78 -9.84
CA GLY A 70 -6.59 -6.76 -10.74
C GLY A 70 -6.21 -5.35 -10.35
N ARG A 71 -6.95 -4.37 -10.90
CA ARG A 71 -6.71 -2.94 -10.67
C ARG A 71 -7.81 -2.36 -9.80
N TYR A 72 -7.37 -1.65 -8.77
CA TYR A 72 -8.19 -0.97 -7.78
C TYR A 72 -7.56 0.39 -7.45
N GLN A 73 -8.11 1.04 -6.44
CA GLN A 73 -7.53 2.26 -5.84
C GLN A 73 -7.66 2.20 -4.32
N ILE A 74 -6.85 2.97 -3.64
CA ILE A 74 -7.05 3.24 -2.21
C ILE A 74 -8.23 4.20 -2.07
N ASP A 75 -9.29 3.79 -1.38
CA ASP A 75 -10.53 4.57 -1.27
C ASP A 75 -10.81 5.08 0.14
N ALA A 76 -10.09 4.59 1.16
CA ALA A 76 -10.18 5.09 2.52
C ALA A 76 -8.89 4.85 3.32
N ARG A 77 -8.73 5.64 4.39
CA ARG A 77 -7.62 5.54 5.36
C ARG A 77 -8.22 5.44 6.76
N ASN A 78 -7.72 4.53 7.59
CA ASN A 78 -8.13 4.38 8.97
C ASN A 78 -6.92 4.41 9.92
N PRO A 79 -6.69 5.52 10.66
CA PRO A 79 -5.60 5.61 11.63
C PRO A 79 -5.86 4.79 12.91
N ASN A 80 -7.13 4.43 13.16
CA ASN A 80 -7.58 3.71 14.36
C ASN A 80 -7.91 2.24 14.03
N SER A 81 -7.13 1.63 13.13
CA SER A 81 -7.28 0.23 12.77
C SER A 81 -6.95 -0.69 13.95
N ALA A 82 -7.64 -1.83 14.07
CA ALA A 82 -7.24 -2.91 14.98
C ALA A 82 -5.91 -3.56 14.58
N TYR A 83 -5.37 -3.20 13.39
CA TYR A 83 -4.12 -3.69 12.83
C TYR A 83 -3.19 -2.51 12.52
N TYR A 84 -2.77 -1.78 13.56
CA TYR A 84 -1.91 -0.58 13.51
C TYR A 84 -2.57 0.57 12.74
N LYS A 85 -2.45 0.63 11.43
CA LYS A 85 -3.11 1.54 10.49
C LYS A 85 -3.60 0.74 9.30
N SER A 86 -4.61 1.23 8.57
CA SER A 86 -5.04 0.55 7.36
C SER A 86 -5.45 1.49 6.23
N LEU A 87 -5.18 1.04 5.00
CA LEU A 87 -5.62 1.64 3.75
C LEU A 87 -6.60 0.67 3.08
N ARG A 88 -7.84 1.10 2.83
CA ARG A 88 -8.84 0.26 2.18
C ARG A 88 -8.65 0.27 0.67
N ILE A 89 -8.76 -0.91 0.07
CA ILE A 89 -8.72 -1.13 -1.38
C ILE A 89 -10.16 -1.15 -1.88
N SER A 90 -10.44 -0.55 -3.04
CA SER A 90 -11.77 -0.42 -3.65
C SER A 90 -12.34 -1.74 -4.22
N TYR A 91 -11.99 -2.87 -3.60
CA TYR A 91 -12.60 -4.17 -3.87
C TYR A 91 -13.91 -4.32 -3.06
N PRO A 92 -14.99 -4.88 -3.63
CA PRO A 92 -15.19 -5.33 -5.01
C PRO A 92 -15.50 -4.16 -5.96
N ASN A 93 -14.91 -4.16 -7.15
CA ASN A 93 -15.30 -3.27 -8.23
C ASN A 93 -16.57 -3.79 -8.97
N ALA A 94 -17.01 -3.11 -10.03
CA ALA A 94 -18.21 -3.50 -10.77
C ALA A 94 -18.10 -4.90 -11.40
N ARG A 95 -16.91 -5.27 -11.91
CA ARG A 95 -16.63 -6.58 -12.51
C ARG A 95 -16.69 -7.69 -11.46
N ASP A 96 -16.10 -7.45 -10.28
CA ASP A 96 -16.11 -8.41 -9.18
C ASP A 96 -17.54 -8.69 -8.70
N ARG A 97 -18.34 -7.63 -8.53
CA ARG A 97 -19.77 -7.75 -8.14
C ARG A 97 -20.57 -8.54 -9.17
N ALA A 98 -20.44 -8.19 -10.46
CA ALA A 98 -21.13 -8.90 -11.52
C ALA A 98 -20.76 -10.38 -11.58
N ALA A 99 -19.45 -10.69 -11.45
CA ALA A 99 -18.97 -12.06 -11.44
C ALA A 99 -19.45 -12.86 -10.21
N ALA A 100 -19.54 -12.25 -9.03
CA ALA A 100 -20.08 -12.88 -7.83
C ALA A 100 -21.59 -13.10 -7.96
N GLN A 101 -22.33 -12.12 -8.46
CA GLN A 101 -23.78 -12.23 -8.72
C GLN A 101 -24.09 -13.36 -9.69
N ALA A 102 -23.33 -13.50 -10.78
CA ALA A 102 -23.52 -14.59 -11.75
C ALA A 102 -23.33 -15.99 -11.12
N ARG A 103 -22.59 -16.09 -10.02
CA ARG A 103 -22.39 -17.33 -9.24
C ARG A 103 -23.35 -17.47 -8.05
N GLY A 104 -24.23 -16.51 -7.81
CA GLY A 104 -25.16 -16.52 -6.68
C GLY A 104 -24.45 -16.37 -5.31
N VAL A 105 -23.29 -15.70 -5.23
CA VAL A 105 -22.51 -15.54 -4.01
C VAL A 105 -22.25 -14.07 -3.69
N ARG A 106 -21.95 -13.77 -2.42
CA ARG A 106 -21.47 -12.44 -2.02
C ARG A 106 -19.98 -12.33 -2.35
N PRO A 107 -19.51 -11.22 -2.95
CA PRO A 107 -18.09 -11.04 -3.27
C PRO A 107 -17.22 -10.88 -2.02
N GLY A 108 -17.80 -10.45 -0.90
CA GLY A 108 -17.10 -9.96 0.26
C GLY A 108 -16.61 -8.53 0.07
N GLY A 109 -15.66 -8.09 0.89
CA GLY A 109 -15.12 -6.73 0.86
C GLY A 109 -14.15 -6.50 2.02
N LEU A 110 -13.93 -5.21 2.36
CA LEU A 110 -13.03 -4.79 3.45
C LEU A 110 -11.60 -5.35 3.28
N ILE A 111 -11.13 -5.38 2.03
CA ILE A 111 -9.73 -5.73 1.74
C ILE A 111 -8.88 -4.49 1.99
N MET A 112 -7.84 -4.65 2.80
CA MET A 112 -6.99 -3.56 3.27
C MET A 112 -5.51 -3.90 3.15
N ILE A 113 -4.68 -2.87 3.01
CA ILE A 113 -3.27 -2.94 3.38
C ILE A 113 -3.20 -2.50 4.83
N HIS A 114 -2.56 -3.27 5.71
CA HIS A 114 -2.50 -2.99 7.15
C HIS A 114 -1.22 -3.51 7.81
N GLY A 115 -0.93 -3.03 9.01
CA GLY A 115 0.16 -3.54 9.85
C GLY A 115 -0.22 -4.80 10.61
N GLN A 116 0.47 -5.07 11.71
CA GLN A 116 0.21 -6.19 12.60
C GLN A 116 -0.98 -5.91 13.51
N LYS A 117 -1.60 -6.94 14.06
CA LYS A 117 -2.63 -6.79 15.08
C LYS A 117 -2.06 -5.99 16.26
N ASN A 118 -2.85 -5.03 16.77
CA ASN A 118 -2.42 -4.18 17.89
C ASN A 118 -1.93 -5.01 19.07
N GLY A 119 -0.76 -4.64 19.61
CA GLY A 119 -0.06 -5.38 20.66
C GLY A 119 0.83 -6.53 20.17
N TYR A 120 0.76 -6.91 18.89
CA TYR A 120 1.51 -8.05 18.33
C TYR A 120 2.59 -7.65 17.32
N GLY A 121 2.89 -6.37 17.13
CA GLY A 121 3.91 -5.88 16.18
C GLY A 121 5.29 -6.52 16.38
N HIS A 122 5.67 -6.80 17.64
CA HIS A 122 6.92 -7.47 17.98
C HIS A 122 7.03 -8.93 17.44
N LEU A 123 5.91 -9.54 17.05
CA LEU A 123 5.87 -10.89 16.47
C LEU A 123 5.95 -10.87 14.92
N ALA A 124 6.08 -9.70 14.29
CA ALA A 124 6.09 -9.57 12.83
C ALA A 124 7.17 -10.45 12.16
N GLY A 125 8.30 -10.67 12.81
CA GLY A 125 9.35 -11.59 12.33
C GLY A 125 8.90 -13.05 12.18
N ILE A 126 7.81 -13.44 12.83
CA ILE A 126 7.21 -14.77 12.76
C ILE A 126 5.97 -14.73 11.88
N THR A 127 5.03 -13.84 12.15
CA THR A 127 3.73 -13.75 11.45
C THR A 127 3.88 -13.51 9.94
N GLN A 128 4.87 -12.70 9.53
CA GLN A 128 5.11 -12.42 8.11
C GLN A 128 5.78 -13.58 7.34
N ARG A 129 6.09 -14.69 7.97
CA ARG A 129 6.65 -15.88 7.29
C ARG A 129 5.59 -16.70 6.55
N THR A 130 4.33 -16.49 6.86
CA THR A 130 3.19 -17.21 6.27
C THR A 130 2.11 -16.24 5.86
N ASN A 131 1.22 -16.69 4.98
CA ASN A 131 -0.04 -16.00 4.73
C ASN A 131 -0.99 -16.29 5.90
N TRP A 132 -1.65 -15.26 6.43
CA TRP A 132 -2.44 -15.39 7.67
C TRP A 132 -3.70 -14.53 7.69
N THR A 133 -3.96 -13.78 6.62
CA THR A 133 -5.12 -12.89 6.57
C THR A 133 -6.33 -13.56 5.90
N ASN A 134 -7.51 -12.95 6.04
CA ASN A 134 -8.71 -13.37 5.32
C ASN A 134 -8.83 -12.71 3.93
N GLY A 135 -7.68 -12.30 3.35
CA GLY A 135 -7.60 -11.67 2.03
C GLY A 135 -6.97 -10.27 2.01
N CYS A 136 -6.69 -9.69 3.17
CA CYS A 136 -5.94 -8.43 3.28
C CYS A 136 -4.47 -8.61 2.93
N ILE A 137 -3.77 -7.49 2.79
CA ILE A 137 -2.33 -7.39 2.56
C ILE A 137 -1.68 -6.90 3.85
N ALA A 138 -0.92 -7.75 4.53
CA ALA A 138 -0.29 -7.42 5.80
C ALA A 138 1.19 -7.09 5.63
N LEU A 139 1.63 -6.03 6.31
CA LEU A 139 3.00 -5.55 6.39
C LEU A 139 3.47 -5.56 7.85
N ARG A 140 4.74 -5.30 8.08
CA ARG A 140 5.24 -4.90 9.40
C ARG A 140 4.75 -3.49 9.73
N ASP A 141 4.69 -3.14 11.01
CA ASP A 141 4.17 -1.82 11.42
C ASP A 141 5.04 -0.67 10.90
N GLU A 142 6.36 -0.83 10.92
CA GLU A 142 7.31 0.16 10.39
C GLU A 142 7.20 0.34 8.86
N GLU A 143 6.91 -0.73 8.12
CA GLU A 143 6.67 -0.70 6.68
C GLU A 143 5.31 -0.07 6.37
N MET A 144 4.28 -0.41 7.16
CA MET A 144 2.96 0.19 7.06
C MET A 144 2.99 1.69 7.35
N GLU A 145 3.86 2.15 8.25
CA GLU A 145 4.07 3.59 8.51
C GLU A 145 4.57 4.32 7.26
N ILE A 146 5.55 3.75 6.55
CA ILE A 146 6.05 4.32 5.28
C ILE A 146 4.92 4.36 4.24
N VAL A 147 4.18 3.25 4.07
CA VAL A 147 3.02 3.21 3.16
C VAL A 147 1.98 4.24 3.55
N TRP A 148 1.71 4.41 4.83
CA TRP A 148 0.77 5.41 5.35
C TRP A 148 1.19 6.83 5.00
N GLN A 149 2.46 7.17 5.10
CA GLN A 149 2.97 8.51 4.81
C GLN A 149 2.98 8.80 3.31
N GLN A 150 3.32 7.81 2.49
CA GLN A 150 3.57 7.96 1.06
C GLN A 150 2.32 7.80 0.18
N VAL A 151 1.26 7.16 0.69
CA VAL A 151 0.08 6.79 -0.11
C VAL A 151 -1.14 7.60 0.28
N SER A 152 -1.75 8.27 -0.69
CA SER A 152 -2.99 9.04 -0.53
C SER A 152 -4.22 8.25 -1.00
N VAL A 153 -5.40 8.68 -0.56
CA VAL A 153 -6.68 8.25 -1.16
C VAL A 153 -6.68 8.61 -2.65
N GLY A 154 -7.15 7.70 -3.49
CA GLY A 154 -7.11 7.81 -4.95
C GLY A 154 -5.88 7.17 -5.59
N THR A 155 -4.83 6.82 -4.81
CA THR A 155 -3.65 6.13 -5.37
C THR A 155 -4.07 4.79 -6.00
N PRO A 156 -3.72 4.56 -7.29
CA PRO A 156 -3.97 3.28 -7.95
C PRO A 156 -3.20 2.15 -7.29
N ILE A 157 -3.80 0.96 -7.29
CA ILE A 157 -3.15 -0.29 -6.87
C ILE A 157 -3.39 -1.38 -7.92
N GLU A 158 -2.32 -2.06 -8.32
CA GLU A 158 -2.32 -3.21 -9.21
C GLU A 158 -1.86 -4.45 -8.43
N ILE A 159 -2.70 -5.48 -8.39
CA ILE A 159 -2.43 -6.73 -7.67
C ILE A 159 -2.30 -7.83 -8.72
N LEU A 160 -1.11 -8.40 -8.81
CA LEU A 160 -0.72 -9.42 -9.78
C LEU A 160 -0.55 -10.78 -9.06
N PRO A 161 -0.74 -11.90 -9.80
CA PRO A 161 -0.50 -13.25 -9.31
C PRO A 161 0.85 -13.45 -8.67
#